data_990587273f81d63cc04e61f4392bf494
#
_entry.id   990587273f81d63cc04e61f4392bf494
#
_cell.length_a   1.000
_cell.length_b   1.000
_cell.length_c   1.000
_cell.angle_alpha   90.00
_cell.angle_beta   90.00
_cell.angle_gamma   90.00
#
_symmetry.space_group_name_H-M   'P 1'
#
loop_
_entity.id
_entity.type
_entity.pdbx_description
1 polymer ?
#
loop_
_entity_poly.entity_id
_entity_poly.type
_entity_poly.pdbx_seq_one_letter_code
_entity_poly.pdbx_strand_id
1 'polypeptide(L)'
;VLVLGALWVRNGMEESAEFEQQQHNQAAAKKRIPVIEALLRHPGAFLKIIALRLCELLTMYIVTAFALNYSTQNMGLPRELFLNIGLLVGGLSCLTIPCFAWLADRFGRRRVYITGALIGTLSAFPFFMALEAQSIFWIVFFSIMLANIAHDMV
;
A
#
# COMPACT_ATOMS: atom_id res chain seq x y z
N VAL A 1 -12.15 -9.01 20.45
CA VAL A 1 -12.47 -7.73 21.10
C VAL A 1 -12.62 -6.63 20.05
N LEU A 2 -11.67 -6.43 19.11
CA LEU A 2 -11.76 -5.38 18.09
C LEU A 2 -12.96 -5.53 17.13
N VAL A 3 -13.31 -6.77 16.74
CA VAL A 3 -14.46 -7.03 15.87
C VAL A 3 -15.79 -6.69 16.56
N LEU A 4 -15.90 -7.00 17.86
CA LEU A 4 -17.08 -6.66 18.66
C LEU A 4 -17.20 -5.13 18.85
N GLY A 5 -16.09 -4.43 19.07
CA GLY A 5 -16.05 -2.98 19.11
C GLY A 5 -16.48 -2.33 17.80
N ALA A 6 -15.98 -2.83 16.68
CA ALA A 6 -16.37 -2.35 15.34
C ALA A 6 -17.86 -2.60 15.04
N LEU A 7 -18.40 -3.74 15.45
CA LEU A 7 -19.84 -4.04 15.29
C LEU A 7 -20.69 -3.14 16.18
N TRP A 8 -20.23 -2.84 17.39
CA TRP A 8 -20.95 -1.95 18.31
C TRP A 8 -21.00 -0.51 17.80
N VAL A 9 -19.86 0.01 17.30
CA VAL A 9 -19.79 1.33 16.66
C VAL A 9 -20.69 1.39 15.42
N ARG A 10 -20.66 0.36 14.59
CA ARG A 10 -21.49 0.27 13.38
C ARG A 10 -22.99 0.25 13.69
N ASN A 11 -23.41 -0.41 14.76
CA ASN A 11 -24.81 -0.44 15.16
C ASN A 11 -25.29 0.86 15.83
N GLY A 12 -24.36 1.69 16.34
CA GLY A 12 -24.66 2.99 16.94
C GLY A 12 -24.59 4.18 15.99
N MET A 13 -24.12 3.97 14.75
CA MET A 13 -24.07 5.02 13.74
C MET A 13 -25.36 5.02 12.92
N GLU A 14 -26.09 6.13 12.93
CA GLU A 14 -27.23 6.35 12.02
C GLU A 14 -26.73 6.32 10.57
N GLU A 15 -27.44 5.61 9.71
CA GLU A 15 -27.15 5.61 8.28
C GLU A 15 -27.29 7.04 7.73
N SER A 16 -26.30 7.49 6.96
CA SER A 16 -26.36 8.84 6.39
C SER A 16 -27.59 8.96 5.46
N ALA A 17 -28.26 10.12 5.51
CA ALA A 17 -29.42 10.41 4.67
C ALA A 17 -29.14 10.20 3.16
N GLU A 18 -27.89 10.31 2.73
CA GLU A 18 -27.44 10.00 1.37
C GLU A 18 -27.52 8.52 1.05
N PHE A 19 -27.24 7.65 2.03
CA PHE A 19 -27.31 6.20 1.84
C PHE A 19 -28.77 5.73 1.75
N GLU A 20 -29.68 6.29 2.55
CA GLU A 20 -31.11 6.00 2.47
C GLU A 20 -31.72 6.45 1.13
N GLN A 21 -31.34 7.63 0.62
CA GLN A 21 -31.76 8.09 -0.70
C GLN A 21 -31.23 7.23 -1.83
N GLN A 22 -30.00 6.74 -1.74
CA GLN A 22 -29.44 5.82 -2.72
C GLN A 22 -30.13 4.45 -2.66
N GLN A 23 -30.46 3.96 -1.48
CA GLN A 23 -31.19 2.70 -1.30
C GLN A 23 -32.61 2.78 -1.89
N HIS A 24 -33.30 3.89 -1.72
CA HIS A 24 -34.62 4.12 -2.30
C HIS A 24 -34.57 4.19 -3.85
N ASN A 25 -33.55 4.80 -4.41
CA ASN A 25 -33.34 4.87 -5.86
C ASN A 25 -32.88 3.52 -6.47
N GLN A 26 -32.19 2.68 -5.69
CA GLN A 26 -31.76 1.35 -6.11
C GLN A 26 -32.86 0.29 -6.00
N ALA A 27 -33.87 0.50 -5.20
CA ALA A 27 -35.04 -0.42 -5.10
C ALA A 27 -35.83 -0.49 -6.41
N ALA A 28 -35.75 0.52 -7.26
CA ALA A 28 -36.38 0.56 -8.60
C ALA A 28 -35.50 -0.05 -9.72
N ALA A 29 -34.22 -0.26 -9.49
CA ALA A 29 -33.30 -0.87 -10.45
C ALA A 29 -33.11 -2.37 -10.10
N LYS A 30 -33.35 -3.27 -11.06
CA LYS A 30 -33.10 -4.71 -10.93
C LYS A 30 -31.75 -4.94 -10.20
N LYS A 31 -31.78 -5.75 -9.12
CA LYS A 31 -30.63 -6.22 -8.33
C LYS A 31 -29.58 -6.92 -9.21
N ARG A 32 -28.81 -6.18 -9.97
CA ARG A 32 -27.56 -6.68 -10.55
C ARG A 32 -26.46 -6.46 -9.51
N ILE A 33 -25.63 -7.47 -9.33
CA ILE A 33 -24.49 -7.36 -8.41
C ILE A 33 -23.59 -6.20 -8.92
N PRO A 34 -23.43 -5.10 -8.16
CA PRO A 34 -22.78 -3.89 -8.65
C PRO A 34 -21.36 -4.14 -9.18
N VAL A 35 -20.68 -5.14 -8.61
CA VAL A 35 -19.31 -5.54 -9.00
C VAL A 35 -19.28 -6.12 -10.42
N ILE A 36 -20.26 -6.96 -10.78
CA ILE A 36 -20.33 -7.58 -12.12
C ILE A 36 -20.65 -6.51 -13.17
N GLU A 37 -21.54 -5.60 -12.86
CA GLU A 37 -21.89 -4.51 -13.79
C GLU A 37 -20.70 -3.55 -13.99
N ALA A 38 -19.99 -3.20 -12.94
CA ALA A 38 -18.79 -2.37 -13.02
C ALA A 38 -17.67 -3.06 -13.83
N LEU A 39 -17.48 -4.37 -13.64
CA LEU A 39 -16.51 -5.18 -14.38
C LEU A 39 -16.82 -5.23 -15.88
N LEU A 40 -18.10 -5.46 -16.23
CA LEU A 40 -18.54 -5.54 -17.62
C LEU A 40 -18.53 -4.18 -18.32
N ARG A 41 -18.85 -3.11 -17.58
CA ARG A 41 -18.94 -1.76 -18.14
C ARG A 41 -17.60 -1.07 -18.30
N HIS A 42 -16.63 -1.39 -17.43
CA HIS A 42 -15.30 -0.77 -17.41
C HIS A 42 -14.17 -1.77 -17.21
N PRO A 43 -13.97 -2.77 -18.09
CA PRO A 43 -12.93 -3.80 -17.91
C PRO A 43 -11.52 -3.21 -17.90
N GLY A 44 -11.28 -2.15 -18.68
CA GLY A 44 -9.99 -1.46 -18.71
C GLY A 44 -9.64 -0.73 -17.40
N ALA A 45 -10.62 -0.23 -16.66
CA ALA A 45 -10.39 0.36 -15.34
C ALA A 45 -9.99 -0.71 -14.32
N PHE A 46 -10.66 -1.86 -14.36
CA PHE A 46 -10.34 -3.01 -13.51
C PHE A 46 -8.92 -3.52 -13.74
N LEU A 47 -8.53 -3.67 -15.00
CA LEU A 47 -7.18 -4.12 -15.35
C LEU A 47 -6.10 -3.14 -14.86
N LYS A 48 -6.36 -1.83 -14.98
CA LYS A 48 -5.46 -0.80 -14.45
C LYS A 48 -5.32 -0.88 -12.93
N ILE A 49 -6.42 -1.04 -12.20
CA ILE A 49 -6.41 -1.18 -10.74
C ILE A 49 -5.62 -2.42 -10.33
N ILE A 50 -5.84 -3.57 -10.99
CA ILE A 50 -5.09 -4.79 -10.72
C ILE A 50 -3.60 -4.59 -10.99
N ALA A 51 -3.22 -4.00 -12.11
CA ALA A 51 -1.83 -3.74 -12.45
C ALA A 51 -1.14 -2.81 -11.44
N LEU A 52 -1.83 -1.76 -10.99
CA LEU A 52 -1.33 -0.83 -9.98
C LEU A 52 -1.13 -1.53 -8.63
N ARG A 53 -2.10 -2.35 -8.21
CA ARG A 53 -2.01 -3.13 -6.96
C ARG A 53 -0.93 -4.20 -6.99
N LEU A 54 -0.74 -4.87 -8.13
CA LEU A 54 0.35 -5.84 -8.29
C LEU A 54 1.71 -5.17 -8.14
N CYS A 55 1.91 -3.98 -8.72
CA CYS A 55 3.16 -3.24 -8.60
C CYS A 55 3.47 -2.90 -7.14
N GLU A 56 2.49 -2.41 -6.40
CA GLU A 56 2.60 -2.09 -4.97
C GLU A 56 2.95 -3.33 -4.13
N LEU A 57 2.19 -4.41 -4.31
CA LEU A 57 2.40 -5.67 -3.58
C LEU A 57 3.78 -6.30 -3.89
N LEU A 58 4.22 -6.26 -5.14
CA LEU A 58 5.54 -6.76 -5.54
C LEU A 58 6.66 -5.96 -4.87
N THR A 59 6.56 -4.64 -4.82
CA THR A 59 7.56 -3.79 -4.16
C THR A 59 7.67 -4.14 -2.68
N MET A 60 6.55 -4.26 -1.98
CA MET A 60 6.53 -4.63 -0.57
C MET A 60 7.07 -6.04 -0.33
N TYR A 61 6.72 -7.00 -1.19
CA TYR A 61 7.22 -8.37 -1.11
C TYR A 61 8.73 -8.45 -1.33
N ILE A 62 9.28 -7.69 -2.27
CA ILE A 62 10.72 -7.62 -2.54
C ILE A 62 11.47 -7.11 -1.32
N VAL A 63 11.02 -6.03 -0.69
CA VAL A 63 11.72 -5.44 0.45
C VAL A 63 11.59 -6.30 1.71
N THR A 64 10.43 -6.88 1.96
CA THR A 64 10.18 -7.61 3.21
C THR A 64 10.57 -9.09 3.15
N ALA A 65 10.10 -9.82 2.14
CA ALA A 65 10.29 -11.28 2.08
C ALA A 65 11.52 -11.68 1.25
N PHE A 66 11.66 -11.11 0.06
CA PHE A 66 12.77 -11.48 -0.83
C PHE A 66 14.11 -11.01 -0.27
N ALA A 67 14.22 -9.75 0.16
CA ALA A 67 15.46 -9.22 0.72
C ALA A 67 15.88 -9.97 1.99
N LEU A 68 14.93 -10.32 2.86
CA LEU A 68 15.19 -11.15 4.04
C LEU A 68 15.79 -12.51 3.66
N ASN A 69 15.13 -13.24 2.74
CA ASN A 69 15.58 -14.55 2.32
C ASN A 69 16.93 -14.50 1.60
N TYR A 70 17.08 -13.59 0.65
CA TYR A 70 18.31 -13.44 -0.13
C TYR A 70 19.52 -13.11 0.75
N SER A 71 19.34 -12.16 1.66
CA SER A 71 20.44 -11.72 2.54
C SER A 71 20.83 -12.75 3.59
N THR A 72 19.86 -13.50 4.13
CA THR A 72 20.15 -14.53 5.14
C THR A 72 20.79 -15.78 4.51
N GLN A 73 20.33 -16.20 3.32
CA GLN A 73 20.82 -17.43 2.69
C GLN A 73 22.12 -17.22 1.90
N ASN A 74 22.28 -16.10 1.22
CA ASN A 74 23.41 -15.87 0.32
C ASN A 74 24.51 -15.00 0.93
N MET A 75 24.18 -14.10 1.87
CA MET A 75 25.13 -13.14 2.44
C MET A 75 25.42 -13.35 3.91
N GLY A 76 24.71 -14.27 4.58
CA GLY A 76 24.92 -14.57 6.01
C GLY A 76 24.52 -13.42 6.94
N LEU A 77 23.75 -12.44 6.46
CA LEU A 77 23.29 -11.33 7.28
C LEU A 77 22.26 -11.82 8.33
N PRO A 78 22.30 -11.28 9.55
CA PRO A 78 21.41 -11.72 10.60
C PRO A 78 19.95 -11.42 10.25
N ARG A 79 19.08 -12.40 10.41
CA ARG A 79 17.64 -12.28 10.18
C ARG A 79 17.01 -11.16 11.01
N GLU A 80 17.52 -10.95 12.21
CA GLU A 80 17.04 -9.91 13.14
C GLU A 80 17.16 -8.49 12.56
N LEU A 81 18.16 -8.24 11.74
CA LEU A 81 18.34 -6.95 11.06
C LEU A 81 17.11 -6.62 10.19
N PHE A 82 16.67 -7.57 9.37
CA PHE A 82 15.51 -7.36 8.49
C PHE A 82 14.18 -7.31 9.24
N LEU A 83 14.06 -8.06 10.34
CA LEU A 83 12.89 -7.97 11.22
C LEU A 83 12.82 -6.59 11.89
N ASN A 84 13.94 -6.06 12.35
CA ASN A 84 14.00 -4.71 12.93
C ASN A 84 13.74 -3.63 11.87
N ILE A 85 14.23 -3.78 10.64
CA ILE A 85 13.88 -2.89 9.53
C ILE A 85 12.37 -2.94 9.27
N GLY A 86 11.76 -4.12 9.25
CA GLY A 86 10.31 -4.28 9.09
C GLY A 86 9.50 -3.57 10.17
N LEU A 87 9.92 -3.68 11.44
CA LEU A 87 9.30 -2.96 12.55
C LEU A 87 9.45 -1.45 12.41
N LEU A 88 10.64 -0.99 12.02
CA LEU A 88 10.92 0.44 11.81
C LEU A 88 10.07 0.98 10.66
N VAL A 89 10.01 0.28 9.53
CA VAL A 89 9.17 0.61 8.37
C VAL A 89 7.70 0.68 8.78
N GLY A 90 7.18 -0.35 9.49
CA GLY A 90 5.80 -0.36 9.97
C GLY A 90 5.48 0.79 10.93
N GLY A 91 6.40 1.11 11.83
CA GLY A 91 6.25 2.24 12.75
C GLY A 91 6.24 3.59 12.02
N LEU A 92 7.13 3.77 11.03
CA LEU A 92 7.16 4.97 10.20
C LEU A 92 5.88 5.11 9.36
N SER A 93 5.34 4.01 8.83
CA SER A 93 4.12 4.04 8.01
C SER A 93 2.92 4.61 8.75
N CYS A 94 2.85 4.46 10.08
CA CYS A 94 1.81 5.10 10.88
C CYS A 94 1.82 6.64 10.77
N LEU A 95 2.99 7.23 10.48
CA LEU A 95 3.15 8.68 10.30
C LEU A 95 3.14 9.08 8.83
N THR A 96 3.78 8.28 7.97
CA THR A 96 3.92 8.60 6.55
C THR A 96 2.62 8.46 5.77
N ILE A 97 1.79 7.46 6.07
CA ILE A 97 0.49 7.26 5.41
C ILE A 97 -0.43 8.50 5.57
N PRO A 98 -0.73 9.01 6.78
CA PRO A 98 -1.56 10.20 6.90
C PRO A 98 -0.89 11.46 6.32
N CYS A 99 0.43 11.55 6.37
CA CYS A 99 1.16 12.65 5.76
C CYS A 99 1.01 12.66 4.24
N PHE A 100 1.20 11.51 3.59
CA PHE A 100 1.05 11.39 2.14
C PHE A 100 -0.42 11.46 1.68
N ALA A 101 -1.37 11.01 2.50
CA ALA A 101 -2.78 11.22 2.25
C ALA A 101 -3.11 12.73 2.19
N TRP A 102 -2.63 13.49 3.17
CA TRP A 102 -2.78 14.96 3.16
C TRP A 102 -2.08 15.61 1.96
N LEU A 103 -0.88 15.14 1.62
CA LEU A 103 -0.13 15.62 0.45
C LEU A 103 -0.88 15.33 -0.85
N ALA A 104 -1.48 14.14 -0.97
CA ALA A 104 -2.27 13.72 -2.12
C ALA A 104 -3.55 14.56 -2.30
N ASP A 105 -4.19 14.95 -1.19
CA ASP A 105 -5.36 15.81 -1.24
C ASP A 105 -4.99 17.27 -1.64
N ARG A 106 -3.79 17.75 -1.27
CA ARG A 106 -3.33 19.10 -1.59
C ARG A 106 -2.75 19.25 -3.01
N PHE A 107 -1.95 18.30 -3.47
CA PHE A 107 -1.23 18.36 -4.75
C PHE A 107 -1.85 17.51 -5.85
N GLY A 108 -2.85 16.71 -5.50
CA GLY A 108 -3.56 15.81 -6.39
C GLY A 108 -2.96 14.40 -6.40
N ARG A 109 -3.82 13.41 -6.20
CA ARG A 109 -3.48 11.99 -6.06
C ARG A 109 -2.62 11.46 -7.20
N ARG A 110 -2.89 11.86 -8.44
CA ARG A 110 -2.13 11.41 -9.61
C ARG A 110 -0.65 11.83 -9.55
N ARG A 111 -0.37 13.05 -9.10
CA ARG A 111 1.01 13.56 -9.03
C ARG A 111 1.80 12.85 -7.94
N VAL A 112 1.19 12.69 -6.77
CA VAL A 112 1.80 11.99 -5.63
C VAL A 112 2.10 10.54 -6.00
N TYR A 113 1.15 9.85 -6.62
CA TYR A 113 1.33 8.48 -7.11
C TYR A 113 2.51 8.36 -8.11
N ILE A 114 2.59 9.24 -9.10
CA ILE A 114 3.66 9.21 -10.11
C ILE A 114 5.02 9.48 -9.45
N THR A 115 5.10 10.43 -8.51
CA THR A 115 6.37 10.69 -7.79
C THR A 115 6.77 9.50 -6.93
N GLY A 116 5.86 8.85 -6.22
CA GLY A 116 6.12 7.62 -5.48
C GLY A 116 6.65 6.49 -6.37
N ALA A 117 6.00 6.26 -7.51
CA ALA A 117 6.42 5.25 -8.47
C ALA A 117 7.82 5.52 -9.06
N LEU A 118 8.13 6.78 -9.34
CA LEU A 118 9.47 7.19 -9.81
C LEU A 118 10.53 6.97 -8.73
N ILE A 119 10.26 7.38 -7.49
CA ILE A 119 11.16 7.15 -6.36
C ILE A 119 11.39 5.65 -6.16
N GLY A 120 10.34 4.83 -6.21
CA GLY A 120 10.45 3.38 -6.10
C GLY A 120 11.32 2.77 -7.19
N THR A 121 11.11 3.16 -8.43
CA THR A 121 11.90 2.66 -9.56
C THR A 121 13.38 3.05 -9.44
N LEU A 122 13.66 4.31 -9.08
CA LEU A 122 15.03 4.80 -8.92
C LEU A 122 15.73 4.20 -7.70
N SER A 123 15.01 3.92 -6.63
CA SER A 123 15.57 3.37 -5.39
C SER A 123 15.76 1.86 -5.43
N ALA A 124 15.06 1.14 -6.32
CA ALA A 124 15.15 -0.30 -6.42
C ALA A 124 16.57 -0.77 -6.76
N PHE A 125 17.22 -0.14 -7.73
CA PHE A 125 18.56 -0.52 -8.16
C PHE A 125 19.63 -0.29 -7.07
N PRO A 126 19.73 0.90 -6.46
CA PRO A 126 20.66 1.13 -5.35
C PRO A 126 20.39 0.25 -4.12
N PHE A 127 19.15 -0.17 -3.90
CA PHE A 127 18.81 -1.09 -2.82
C PHE A 127 19.53 -2.44 -2.96
N PHE A 128 19.52 -3.04 -4.16
CA PHE A 128 20.22 -4.29 -4.40
C PHE A 128 21.75 -4.12 -4.33
N MET A 129 22.29 -3.00 -4.80
CA MET A 129 23.72 -2.68 -4.64
C MET A 129 24.10 -2.54 -3.17
N ALA A 130 23.24 -1.95 -2.35
CA ALA A 130 23.46 -1.82 -0.91
C ALA A 130 23.43 -3.20 -0.20
N LEU A 131 22.56 -4.11 -0.65
CA LEU A 131 22.54 -5.50 -0.17
C LEU A 131 23.84 -6.22 -0.47
N GLU A 132 24.35 -6.13 -1.71
CA GLU A 132 25.63 -6.73 -2.11
C GLU A 132 26.83 -6.14 -1.37
N ALA A 133 26.81 -4.83 -1.15
CA ALA A 133 27.85 -4.14 -0.38
C ALA A 133 27.78 -4.42 1.12
N GLN A 134 26.78 -5.13 1.62
CA GLN A 134 26.52 -5.46 3.03
C GLN A 134 26.54 -4.23 3.96
N SER A 135 26.25 -3.05 3.43
CA SER A 135 26.26 -1.81 4.20
C SER A 135 24.91 -1.59 4.88
N ILE A 136 24.86 -1.85 6.19
CA ILE A 136 23.64 -1.75 7.00
C ILE A 136 22.97 -0.39 6.86
N PHE A 137 23.74 0.69 6.86
CA PHE A 137 23.22 2.05 6.72
C PHE A 137 22.45 2.24 5.40
N TRP A 138 23.04 1.83 4.28
CA TRP A 138 22.42 1.97 2.97
C TRP A 138 21.23 1.02 2.78
N ILE A 139 21.30 -0.19 3.35
CA ILE A 139 20.19 -1.14 3.35
C ILE A 139 18.97 -0.53 4.06
N VAL A 140 19.16 0.02 5.26
CA VAL A 140 18.09 0.67 6.02
C VAL A 140 17.54 1.88 5.27
N PHE A 141 18.42 2.74 4.76
CA PHE A 141 18.03 3.95 4.03
C PHE A 141 17.18 3.64 2.80
N PHE A 142 17.62 2.73 1.93
CA PHE A 142 16.86 2.37 0.74
C PHE A 142 15.63 1.53 1.04
N SER A 143 15.62 0.74 2.12
CA SER A 143 14.41 0.07 2.58
C SER A 143 13.33 1.06 2.97
N ILE A 144 13.68 2.14 3.69
CA ILE A 144 12.74 3.21 4.03
C ILE A 144 12.28 3.94 2.76
N MET A 145 13.18 4.22 1.83
CA MET A 145 12.83 4.85 0.57
C MET A 145 11.82 4.02 -0.24
N LEU A 146 12.02 2.71 -0.33
CA LEU A 146 11.12 1.82 -1.06
C LEU A 146 9.82 1.53 -0.30
N ALA A 147 9.92 1.14 0.97
CA ALA A 147 8.80 0.61 1.72
C ALA A 147 7.94 1.69 2.41
N ASN A 148 8.49 2.87 2.70
CA ASN A 148 7.70 3.97 3.24
C ASN A 148 7.40 5.03 2.17
N ILE A 149 8.44 5.63 1.57
CA ILE A 149 8.19 6.76 0.68
C ILE A 149 7.53 6.30 -0.61
N ALA A 150 8.11 5.33 -1.31
CA ALA A 150 7.55 4.89 -2.58
C ALA A 150 6.22 4.14 -2.38
N HIS A 151 6.14 3.24 -1.40
CA HIS A 151 4.96 2.43 -1.14
C HIS A 151 3.79 3.26 -0.58
N ASP A 152 4.03 4.11 0.43
CA ASP A 152 2.96 4.87 1.09
C ASP A 152 2.43 6.04 0.23
N MET A 153 3.16 6.45 -0.84
CA MET A 153 2.71 7.43 -1.84
C MET A 153 1.86 6.80 -2.96
N VAL A 154 1.91 5.49 -3.13
CA VAL A 154 1.22 4.72 -4.18
C VAL A 154 -0.07 4.12 -3.67
#